data_408b3d6396f456106da201fdb3b900bc
#
_entry.id   408b3d6396f456106da201fdb3b900bc
#
_cell.length_a   1.000
_cell.length_b   1.000
_cell.length_c   1.000
_cell.angle_alpha   90.00
_cell.angle_beta   90.00
_cell.angle_gamma   90.00
#
_symmetry.space_group_name_H-M   'P 1'
#
loop_
_entity.id
_entity.type
_entity.pdbx_description
1 polymer ?
#
loop_
_entity_poly.entity_id
_entity_poly.type
_entity_poly.pdbx_seq_one_letter_code
_entity_poly.pdbx_strand_id
1 'polypeptide(L)'
;GTVWVAPSFGRETQDYVGTLGRLYQDVAEQGYVQRFKKILMCLEAQLTPDVVLIDSRAEIDDTAAVALTQLDAHGLLFATHGRATWTAYEHLFKHWQHFANLQKGGEDFRSRLHVVSALTPVDTAYDKAFLDASYRLFLEHLYEELAPDQMEGDGFNYGADDPDAPHRPWRVRWDDVLRHFDPIQNPAQLDAAVFEKAFGELKQLLNQLLGAEGSDHE
;
A
#
# COMPACT_ATOMS: atom_id res chain seq x y z
N GLY A 1 -21.44 -9.49 -2.10
CA GLY A 1 -20.54 -9.20 -3.21
C GLY A 1 -19.82 -10.47 -3.67
N THR A 2 -19.22 -10.44 -4.83
CA THR A 2 -18.42 -11.55 -5.39
C THR A 2 -16.94 -11.18 -5.32
N VAL A 3 -16.09 -12.09 -4.84
CA VAL A 3 -14.63 -11.92 -4.83
C VAL A 3 -14.04 -12.85 -5.89
N TRP A 4 -13.29 -12.27 -6.82
CA TRP A 4 -12.53 -13.00 -7.83
C TRP A 4 -11.06 -13.05 -7.39
N VAL A 5 -10.41 -14.19 -7.51
CA VAL A 5 -9.00 -14.35 -7.13
C VAL A 5 -8.20 -14.80 -8.34
N ALA A 6 -7.18 -14.03 -8.69
CA ALA A 6 -6.20 -14.37 -9.72
C ALA A 6 -4.86 -14.74 -9.03
N PRO A 7 -4.63 -16.02 -8.71
CA PRO A 7 -3.42 -16.43 -7.99
C PRO A 7 -2.18 -16.34 -8.89
N SER A 8 -1.07 -15.88 -8.35
CA SER A 8 0.21 -15.71 -9.06
C SER A 8 0.77 -17.01 -9.65
N PHE A 9 0.43 -18.16 -9.06
CA PHE A 9 0.87 -19.48 -9.53
C PHE A 9 -0.04 -20.09 -10.63
N GLY A 10 -1.13 -19.41 -11.04
CA GLY A 10 -2.06 -19.92 -12.05
C GLY A 10 -2.78 -21.20 -11.62
N ARG A 11 -3.12 -22.05 -12.58
CA ARG A 11 -3.81 -23.34 -12.32
C ARG A 11 -2.87 -24.48 -11.98
N GLU A 12 -1.59 -24.38 -12.35
CA GLU A 12 -0.59 -25.43 -12.18
C GLU A 12 0.40 -25.02 -11.09
N THR A 13 0.29 -25.67 -9.94
CA THR A 13 1.14 -25.40 -8.76
C THR A 13 2.52 -26.06 -8.82
N GLN A 14 2.75 -26.98 -9.78
CA GLN A 14 3.94 -27.84 -9.79
C GLN A 14 5.25 -27.13 -10.16
N ASP A 15 5.19 -25.99 -10.88
CA ASP A 15 6.39 -25.24 -11.30
C ASP A 15 6.38 -23.77 -10.82
N TYR A 16 5.92 -23.52 -9.60
CA TYR A 16 5.84 -22.16 -9.06
C TYR A 16 7.22 -21.46 -9.01
N VAL A 17 8.26 -22.18 -8.58
CA VAL A 17 9.63 -21.65 -8.47
C VAL A 17 10.21 -21.30 -9.85
N GLY A 18 9.99 -22.16 -10.84
CA GLY A 18 10.40 -21.89 -12.22
C GLY A 18 9.63 -20.71 -12.83
N THR A 19 8.36 -20.55 -12.49
CA THR A 19 7.55 -19.40 -12.91
C THR A 19 8.05 -18.10 -12.30
N LEU A 20 8.42 -18.09 -11.02
CA LEU A 20 9.06 -16.94 -10.37
C LEU A 20 10.37 -16.55 -11.05
N GLY A 21 11.24 -17.52 -11.37
CA GLY A 21 12.50 -17.24 -12.08
C GLY A 21 12.28 -16.58 -13.44
N ARG A 22 11.27 -17.02 -14.19
CA ARG A 22 10.89 -16.38 -15.46
C ARG A 22 10.34 -14.97 -15.26
N LEU A 23 9.55 -14.74 -14.20
CA LEU A 23 9.01 -13.42 -13.87
C LEU A 23 10.15 -12.41 -13.63
N TYR A 24 11.17 -12.78 -12.86
CA TYR A 24 12.31 -11.89 -12.61
C TYR A 24 13.10 -11.56 -13.88
N GLN A 25 13.25 -12.52 -14.80
CA GLN A 25 13.86 -12.23 -16.10
C GLN A 25 13.00 -11.27 -16.93
N ASP A 26 11.69 -11.46 -16.93
CA ASP A 26 10.74 -10.62 -17.66
C ASP A 26 10.68 -9.18 -17.12
N VAL A 27 10.80 -8.99 -15.79
CA VAL A 27 10.91 -7.67 -15.17
C VAL A 27 12.17 -6.96 -15.66
N ALA A 28 13.32 -7.66 -15.67
CA ALA A 28 14.58 -7.11 -16.14
C ALA A 28 14.55 -6.73 -17.64
N GLU A 29 13.75 -7.42 -18.46
CA GLU A 29 13.59 -7.15 -19.90
C GLU A 29 12.51 -6.09 -20.23
N GLN A 30 11.99 -5.36 -19.22
CA GLN A 30 10.99 -4.29 -19.35
C GLN A 30 9.62 -4.70 -19.96
N GLY A 31 9.40 -5.99 -20.18
CA GLY A 31 8.13 -6.50 -20.72
C GLY A 31 7.02 -6.73 -19.70
N TYR A 32 7.38 -6.81 -18.42
CA TYR A 32 6.48 -7.14 -17.32
C TYR A 32 5.32 -6.15 -17.18
N VAL A 33 5.62 -4.86 -17.12
CA VAL A 33 4.64 -3.79 -16.92
C VAL A 33 3.53 -3.84 -17.96
N GLN A 34 3.90 -3.97 -19.22
CA GLN A 34 2.93 -4.00 -20.32
C GLN A 34 2.03 -5.24 -20.28
N ARG A 35 2.59 -6.39 -19.89
CA ARG A 35 1.81 -7.62 -19.72
C ARG A 35 0.88 -7.52 -18.54
N PHE A 36 1.35 -6.96 -17.43
CA PHE A 36 0.55 -6.78 -16.22
C PHE A 36 -0.62 -5.82 -16.46
N LYS A 37 -0.38 -4.65 -17.07
CA LYS A 37 -1.45 -3.74 -17.53
C LYS A 37 -2.48 -4.44 -18.41
N LYS A 38 -2.02 -5.23 -19.38
CA LYS A 38 -2.93 -5.96 -20.27
C LYS A 38 -3.78 -6.99 -19.51
N ILE A 39 -3.21 -7.69 -18.54
CA ILE A 39 -3.97 -8.63 -17.71
C ILE A 39 -5.04 -7.87 -16.91
N LEU A 40 -4.70 -6.78 -16.25
CA LEU A 40 -5.67 -5.97 -15.52
C LEU A 40 -6.79 -5.48 -16.42
N MET A 41 -6.48 -4.85 -17.54
CA MET A 41 -7.49 -4.40 -18.51
C MET A 41 -8.41 -5.54 -18.99
N CYS A 42 -7.87 -6.75 -19.21
CA CYS A 42 -8.69 -7.90 -19.58
C CYS A 42 -9.62 -8.36 -18.44
N LEU A 43 -9.13 -8.34 -17.20
CA LEU A 43 -9.93 -8.70 -16.03
C LEU A 43 -11.04 -7.68 -15.77
N GLU A 44 -10.72 -6.40 -15.83
CA GLU A 44 -11.67 -5.29 -15.69
C GLU A 44 -12.77 -5.36 -16.76
N ALA A 45 -12.40 -5.58 -18.03
CA ALA A 45 -13.36 -5.70 -19.12
C ALA A 45 -14.28 -6.91 -18.99
N GLN A 46 -13.82 -8.02 -18.38
CA GLN A 46 -14.60 -9.26 -18.24
C GLN A 46 -15.41 -9.33 -16.98
N LEU A 47 -14.88 -8.81 -15.88
CA LEU A 47 -15.44 -8.98 -14.52
C LEU A 47 -16.13 -7.73 -14.01
N THR A 48 -15.83 -6.55 -14.59
CA THR A 48 -16.32 -5.25 -14.14
C THR A 48 -16.28 -5.09 -12.62
N PRO A 49 -15.07 -5.27 -12.00
CA PRO A 49 -14.95 -5.21 -10.55
C PRO A 49 -15.12 -3.77 -10.06
N ASP A 50 -15.73 -3.60 -8.89
CA ASP A 50 -15.78 -2.29 -8.23
C ASP A 50 -14.40 -1.87 -7.69
N VAL A 51 -13.56 -2.85 -7.32
CA VAL A 51 -12.22 -2.63 -6.75
C VAL A 51 -11.28 -3.75 -7.19
N VAL A 52 -10.05 -3.39 -7.53
CA VAL A 52 -8.95 -4.31 -7.79
C VAL A 52 -7.92 -4.22 -6.66
N LEU A 53 -7.67 -5.32 -5.97
CA LEU A 53 -6.63 -5.42 -4.94
C LEU A 53 -5.41 -6.15 -5.52
N ILE A 54 -4.26 -5.49 -5.45
CA ILE A 54 -2.99 -6.07 -5.88
C ILE A 54 -2.19 -6.43 -4.63
N ASP A 55 -2.07 -7.73 -4.34
CA ASP A 55 -1.22 -8.22 -3.25
C ASP A 55 0.21 -8.38 -3.76
N SER A 56 1.04 -7.38 -3.46
CA SER A 56 2.46 -7.40 -3.79
C SER A 56 3.26 -8.06 -2.67
N ARG A 57 4.37 -8.70 -3.03
CA ARG A 57 5.24 -9.38 -2.05
C ARG A 57 5.80 -8.40 -1.02
N ALA A 58 6.02 -8.89 0.20
CA ALA A 58 6.55 -8.12 1.33
C ALA A 58 8.01 -7.66 1.15
N GLU A 59 8.69 -8.09 0.10
CA GLU A 59 10.05 -7.66 -0.22
C GLU A 59 10.01 -6.48 -1.18
N ILE A 60 11.06 -5.65 -1.13
CA ILE A 60 11.27 -4.53 -2.07
C ILE A 60 11.36 -5.14 -3.47
N ASP A 61 10.26 -5.14 -4.18
CA ASP A 61 10.15 -5.71 -5.51
C ASP A 61 9.73 -4.60 -6.50
N ASP A 62 10.34 -4.63 -7.67
CA ASP A 62 10.01 -3.73 -8.79
C ASP A 62 8.51 -3.77 -9.14
N THR A 63 7.81 -4.86 -8.81
CA THR A 63 6.37 -5.00 -9.05
C THR A 63 5.54 -4.04 -8.20
N ALA A 64 5.91 -3.78 -6.94
CA ALA A 64 5.24 -2.81 -6.09
C ALA A 64 5.45 -1.37 -6.60
N ALA A 65 6.67 -1.05 -7.04
CA ALA A 65 6.97 0.24 -7.63
C ALA A 65 6.15 0.49 -8.91
N VAL A 66 5.98 -0.53 -9.74
CA VAL A 66 5.17 -0.47 -10.97
C VAL A 66 3.70 -0.20 -10.65
N ALA A 67 3.13 -0.85 -9.66
CA ALA A 67 1.72 -0.64 -9.28
C ALA A 67 1.47 0.83 -8.91
N LEU A 68 2.34 1.42 -8.10
CA LEU A 68 2.21 2.81 -7.64
C LEU A 68 2.49 3.84 -8.72
N THR A 69 3.55 3.63 -9.52
CA THR A 69 4.04 4.66 -10.45
C THR A 69 3.43 4.57 -11.84
N GLN A 70 2.86 3.41 -12.21
CA GLN A 70 2.39 3.17 -13.57
C GLN A 70 0.95 2.68 -13.69
N LEU A 71 0.30 2.30 -12.58
CA LEU A 71 -1.10 1.88 -12.56
C LEU A 71 -1.99 2.87 -11.80
N ASP A 72 -1.43 3.97 -11.34
CA ASP A 72 -2.11 5.00 -10.53
C ASP A 72 -2.81 4.44 -9.28
N ALA A 73 -2.30 3.33 -8.76
CA ALA A 73 -2.86 2.65 -7.60
C ALA A 73 -2.56 3.39 -6.30
N HIS A 74 -3.46 3.32 -5.33
CA HIS A 74 -3.18 3.66 -3.94
C HIS A 74 -2.30 2.59 -3.29
N GLY A 75 -1.23 3.01 -2.62
CA GLY A 75 -0.29 2.13 -1.94
C GLY A 75 -0.56 2.04 -0.45
N LEU A 76 -0.94 0.85 0.03
CA LEU A 76 -1.08 0.57 1.46
C LEU A 76 0.23 -0.03 1.98
N LEU A 77 1.01 0.75 2.72
CA LEU A 77 2.32 0.37 3.25
C LEU A 77 2.17 -0.27 4.63
N PHE A 78 1.98 -1.58 4.68
CA PHE A 78 1.82 -2.32 5.93
C PHE A 78 3.15 -2.45 6.67
N ALA A 79 3.22 -1.90 7.87
CA ALA A 79 4.41 -1.90 8.70
C ALA A 79 4.13 -2.37 10.13
N THR A 80 5.02 -3.18 10.68
CA THR A 80 5.14 -3.38 12.13
C THR A 80 6.25 -2.47 12.65
N HIS A 81 6.15 -2.02 13.91
CA HIS A 81 7.16 -1.14 14.49
C HIS A 81 8.44 -1.92 14.86
N GLY A 82 9.23 -2.23 13.83
CA GLY A 82 10.47 -2.96 13.95
C GLY A 82 11.57 -2.40 13.05
N ARG A 83 12.83 -2.51 13.50
CA ARG A 83 13.99 -1.98 12.76
C ARG A 83 14.06 -2.53 11.33
N ALA A 84 13.80 -3.82 11.16
CA ALA A 84 13.85 -4.44 9.83
C ALA A 84 12.85 -3.82 8.86
N THR A 85 11.62 -3.56 9.32
CA THR A 85 10.57 -2.93 8.53
C THR A 85 10.96 -1.52 8.09
N TRP A 86 11.43 -0.69 9.02
CA TRP A 86 11.83 0.68 8.71
C TRP A 86 13.03 0.74 7.77
N THR A 87 14.02 -0.15 7.96
CA THR A 87 15.16 -0.25 7.03
C THR A 87 14.72 -0.66 5.62
N ALA A 88 13.76 -1.59 5.51
CA ALA A 88 13.22 -1.99 4.21
C ALA A 88 12.51 -0.83 3.51
N TYR A 89 11.66 -0.09 4.22
CA TYR A 89 11.00 1.09 3.67
C TYR A 89 11.98 2.23 3.34
N GLU A 90 13.04 2.42 4.11
CA GLU A 90 14.10 3.36 3.78
C GLU A 90 14.72 3.05 2.41
N HIS A 91 15.04 1.79 2.14
CA HIS A 91 15.56 1.37 0.84
C HIS A 91 14.53 1.59 -0.28
N LEU A 92 13.26 1.26 -0.05
CA LEU A 92 12.19 1.47 -1.00
C LEU A 92 12.01 2.95 -1.34
N PHE A 93 11.99 3.83 -0.33
CA PHE A 93 11.80 5.27 -0.52
C PHE A 93 13.00 5.91 -1.21
N LYS A 94 14.22 5.50 -0.89
CA LYS A 94 15.43 5.91 -1.63
C LYS A 94 15.34 5.52 -3.11
N HIS A 95 14.84 4.33 -3.39
CA HIS A 95 14.61 3.91 -4.77
C HIS A 95 13.58 4.81 -5.45
N TRP A 96 12.47 5.11 -4.82
CA TRP A 96 11.42 5.97 -5.37
C TRP A 96 11.82 7.42 -5.57
N GLN A 97 12.73 7.97 -4.78
CA GLN A 97 13.29 9.31 -5.01
C GLN A 97 13.89 9.45 -6.43
N HIS A 98 14.46 8.40 -6.96
CA HIS A 98 15.01 8.42 -8.32
C HIS A 98 13.92 8.50 -9.39
N PHE A 99 12.73 7.97 -9.12
CA PHE A 99 11.59 8.00 -10.06
C PHE A 99 10.76 9.28 -9.92
N ALA A 100 10.60 9.84 -8.73
CA ALA A 100 9.88 11.09 -8.51
C ALA A 100 10.44 12.25 -9.36
N ASN A 101 11.75 12.28 -9.57
CA ASN A 101 12.42 13.24 -10.43
C ASN A 101 12.16 13.04 -11.94
N LEU A 102 11.59 11.91 -12.35
CA LEU A 102 11.33 11.56 -13.74
C LEU A 102 9.87 11.78 -14.15
N GLN A 103 8.94 11.88 -13.20
CA GLN A 103 7.51 12.12 -13.47
C GLN A 103 7.24 13.63 -13.62
N LYS A 104 7.52 14.18 -14.79
CA LYS A 104 7.06 15.52 -15.16
C LYS A 104 5.66 15.40 -15.80
N GLY A 105 4.60 15.67 -15.04
CA GLY A 105 3.27 15.94 -15.61
C GLY A 105 2.12 15.01 -15.26
N GLY A 106 2.21 14.18 -14.21
CA GLY A 106 1.10 13.40 -13.63
C GLY A 106 0.84 13.76 -12.18
N GLU A 107 -0.23 13.24 -11.59
CA GLU A 107 -0.44 13.31 -10.14
C GLU A 107 0.75 12.69 -9.40
N ASP A 108 1.13 13.36 -8.32
CA ASP A 108 2.25 12.89 -7.50
C ASP A 108 1.87 11.58 -6.79
N PHE A 109 2.51 10.47 -7.17
CA PHE A 109 2.23 9.16 -6.58
C PHE A 109 2.39 9.15 -5.05
N ARG A 110 3.18 10.08 -4.48
CA ARG A 110 3.42 10.20 -3.04
C ARG A 110 2.12 10.50 -2.28
N SER A 111 1.19 11.24 -2.90
CA SER A 111 -0.13 11.54 -2.32
C SER A 111 -1.04 10.32 -2.20
N ARG A 112 -0.75 9.26 -2.96
CA ARG A 112 -1.48 7.98 -2.92
C ARG A 112 -0.86 6.94 -2.00
N LEU A 113 0.12 7.32 -1.18
CA LEU A 113 0.74 6.44 -0.18
C LEU A 113 -0.03 6.54 1.14
N HIS A 114 -0.31 5.40 1.75
CA HIS A 114 -1.00 5.30 3.04
C HIS A 114 -0.24 4.31 3.94
N VAL A 115 0.26 4.80 5.06
CA VAL A 115 0.93 3.93 6.04
C VAL A 115 -0.09 3.19 6.88
N VAL A 116 0.07 1.87 6.99
CA VAL A 116 -0.78 1.02 7.83
C VAL A 116 0.07 0.40 8.94
N SER A 117 -0.20 0.81 10.20
CA SER A 117 0.39 0.17 11.36
C SER A 117 -0.27 -1.19 11.58
N ALA A 118 0.43 -2.26 11.23
CA ALA A 118 -0.06 -3.63 11.34
C ALA A 118 0.22 -4.22 12.73
N LEU A 119 -0.69 -5.07 13.19
CA LEU A 119 -0.59 -5.77 14.49
C LEU A 119 -0.39 -4.80 15.67
N THR A 120 -1.02 -3.64 15.60
CA THR A 120 -0.83 -2.54 16.56
C THR A 120 -1.39 -2.90 17.94
N PRO A 121 -0.58 -2.90 19.00
CA PRO A 121 -1.08 -3.09 20.36
C PRO A 121 -1.92 -1.89 20.81
N VAL A 122 -2.70 -2.06 21.86
CA VAL A 122 -3.41 -0.96 22.52
C VAL A 122 -2.45 -0.26 23.49
N ASP A 123 -1.56 0.57 22.94
CA ASP A 123 -0.51 1.26 23.68
C ASP A 123 -0.23 2.63 23.03
N THR A 124 -0.46 3.72 23.77
CA THR A 124 -0.26 5.08 23.28
C THR A 124 1.23 5.43 23.06
N ALA A 125 2.14 4.82 23.82
CA ALA A 125 3.58 5.02 23.63
C ALA A 125 4.03 4.36 22.30
N TYR A 126 3.50 3.18 22.00
CA TYR A 126 3.73 2.52 20.72
C TYR A 126 3.16 3.36 19.56
N ASP A 127 1.91 3.83 19.66
CA ASP A 127 1.28 4.64 18.62
C ASP A 127 2.11 5.89 18.30
N LYS A 128 2.61 6.57 19.35
CA LYS A 128 3.48 7.74 19.18
C LYS A 128 4.82 7.39 18.55
N ALA A 129 5.50 6.36 19.04
CA ALA A 129 6.79 5.92 18.50
C ALA A 129 6.69 5.48 17.03
N PHE A 130 5.57 4.85 16.66
CA PHE A 130 5.29 4.48 15.27
C PHE A 130 5.11 5.72 14.40
N LEU A 131 4.29 6.69 14.83
CA LEU A 131 4.08 7.95 14.10
C LEU A 131 5.40 8.71 13.92
N ASP A 132 6.20 8.84 14.97
CA ASP A 132 7.51 9.52 14.92
C ASP A 132 8.46 8.83 13.91
N ALA A 133 8.46 7.50 13.86
CA ALA A 133 9.29 6.75 12.91
C ALA A 133 8.80 6.89 11.46
N SER A 134 7.49 6.84 11.25
CA SER A 134 6.87 7.06 9.95
C SER A 134 7.12 8.47 9.43
N TYR A 135 6.86 9.48 10.26
CA TYR A 135 7.14 10.88 9.91
C TYR A 135 8.60 11.09 9.50
N ARG A 136 9.55 10.58 10.30
CA ARG A 136 10.98 10.71 9.99
C ARG A 136 11.33 10.09 8.65
N LEU A 137 10.79 8.92 8.34
CA LEU A 137 11.02 8.24 7.07
C LEU A 137 10.53 9.09 5.87
N PHE A 138 9.34 9.67 5.97
CA PHE A 138 8.80 10.56 4.93
C PHE A 138 9.60 11.86 4.84
N LEU A 139 9.97 12.46 5.97
CA LEU A 139 10.75 13.70 6.02
C LEU A 139 12.12 13.54 5.35
N GLU A 140 12.79 12.41 5.60
CA GLU A 140 14.14 12.17 5.07
C GLU A 140 14.14 11.78 3.57
N HIS A 141 13.02 11.25 3.05
CA HIS A 141 13.06 10.65 1.72
C HIS A 141 11.98 11.12 0.74
N LEU A 142 10.85 11.57 1.19
CA LEU A 142 9.72 11.89 0.30
C LEU A 142 9.25 13.35 0.38
N TYR A 143 9.36 13.97 1.55
CA TYR A 143 8.95 15.37 1.71
C TYR A 143 9.96 16.31 1.07
N GLU A 144 9.45 17.41 0.55
CA GLU A 144 10.26 18.45 -0.09
C GLU A 144 10.74 19.43 0.98
N GLU A 145 12.00 19.86 0.85
CA GLU A 145 12.49 20.98 1.65
C GLU A 145 11.84 22.27 1.14
N LEU A 146 11.16 22.99 2.03
CA LEU A 146 10.57 24.28 1.70
C LEU A 146 11.68 25.33 1.54
N ALA A 147 11.65 26.07 0.42
CA ALA A 147 12.49 27.24 0.26
C ALA A 147 12.10 28.34 1.27
N PRO A 148 13.01 29.25 1.65
CA PRO A 148 12.77 30.28 2.69
C PRO A 148 11.56 31.21 2.43
N ASP A 149 11.09 31.27 1.20
CA ASP A 149 9.97 32.08 0.73
C ASP A 149 8.67 31.26 0.48
N GLN A 150 8.70 29.97 0.74
CA GLN A 150 7.54 29.08 0.63
C GLN A 150 6.84 28.90 1.97
N MET A 151 5.51 28.76 1.93
CA MET A 151 4.69 28.50 3.11
C MET A 151 4.46 26.97 3.29
N GLU A 152 4.10 26.56 4.51
CA GLU A 152 3.57 25.22 4.74
C GLU A 152 2.39 24.97 3.79
N GLY A 153 2.45 23.87 3.02
CA GLY A 153 1.46 23.54 1.98
C GLY A 153 1.91 23.86 0.55
N ASP A 154 3.03 24.57 0.37
CA ASP A 154 3.65 24.73 -0.94
C ASP A 154 4.54 23.48 -1.21
N GLY A 155 4.12 22.63 -2.12
CA GLY A 155 4.82 21.37 -2.43
C GLY A 155 4.35 20.18 -1.58
N PHE A 156 5.02 19.03 -1.75
CA PHE A 156 4.71 17.82 -1.00
C PHE A 156 5.42 17.82 0.35
N ASN A 157 4.83 18.52 1.31
CA ASN A 157 5.37 18.66 2.68
C ASN A 157 4.23 18.73 3.69
N TYR A 158 4.40 18.08 4.85
CA TYR A 158 3.39 17.97 5.90
C TYR A 158 4.06 18.06 7.28
N GLY A 159 3.36 18.71 8.22
CA GLY A 159 3.77 18.72 9.63
C GLY A 159 3.63 17.33 10.28
N ALA A 160 4.38 17.10 11.37
CA ALA A 160 4.37 15.81 12.08
C ALA A 160 2.99 15.38 12.58
N ASP A 161 2.15 16.36 12.97
CA ASP A 161 0.82 16.13 13.53
C ASP A 161 -0.32 16.38 12.52
N ASP A 162 0.00 16.62 11.26
CA ASP A 162 -0.99 16.88 10.22
C ASP A 162 -1.92 15.67 10.06
N PRO A 163 -3.24 15.83 10.19
CA PRO A 163 -4.20 14.73 10.12
C PRO A 163 -4.30 14.09 8.72
N ASP A 164 -4.01 14.86 7.68
CA ASP A 164 -4.16 14.43 6.28
C ASP A 164 -2.83 13.95 5.68
N ALA A 165 -1.76 13.95 6.47
CA ALA A 165 -0.45 13.57 6.00
C ALA A 165 -0.35 12.07 5.66
N PRO A 166 0.30 11.69 4.53
CA PRO A 166 0.44 10.30 4.12
C PRO A 166 1.28 9.46 5.08
N HIS A 167 2.14 10.08 5.89
CA HIS A 167 2.90 9.38 6.95
C HIS A 167 2.05 9.00 8.16
N ARG A 168 0.83 9.56 8.30
CA ARG A 168 -0.04 9.28 9.43
C ARG A 168 -0.57 7.84 9.34
N PRO A 169 -0.32 6.97 10.36
CA PRO A 169 -0.65 5.56 10.23
C PRO A 169 -2.14 5.30 10.47
N TRP A 170 -2.73 4.50 9.60
CA TRP A 170 -3.99 3.80 9.82
C TRP A 170 -3.69 2.51 10.58
N ARG A 171 -4.48 2.17 11.61
CA ARG A 171 -4.13 1.08 12.50
C ARG A 171 -4.95 -0.17 12.22
N VAL A 172 -4.25 -1.29 12.11
CA VAL A 172 -4.84 -2.62 12.23
C VAL A 172 -4.46 -3.16 13.60
N ARG A 173 -5.43 -3.19 14.51
CA ARG A 173 -5.19 -3.56 15.91
C ARG A 173 -4.99 -5.06 16.06
N TRP A 174 -4.05 -5.42 16.93
CA TRP A 174 -3.86 -6.81 17.31
C TRP A 174 -5.09 -7.35 18.06
N ASP A 175 -5.51 -8.55 17.68
CA ASP A 175 -6.47 -9.34 18.43
C ASP A 175 -6.08 -10.83 18.35
N ASP A 176 -6.15 -11.57 19.47
CA ASP A 176 -5.75 -12.98 19.51
C ASP A 176 -6.59 -13.89 18.61
N VAL A 177 -7.84 -13.52 18.35
CA VAL A 177 -8.72 -14.22 17.41
C VAL A 177 -8.11 -14.27 16.00
N LEU A 178 -7.40 -13.21 15.58
CA LEU A 178 -6.81 -13.11 14.25
C LEU A 178 -5.62 -14.06 14.03
N ARG A 179 -5.00 -14.56 15.12
CA ARG A 179 -3.85 -15.46 15.02
C ARG A 179 -4.15 -16.78 14.27
N HIS A 180 -5.37 -17.28 14.44
CA HIS A 180 -5.80 -18.56 13.87
C HIS A 180 -7.06 -18.41 13.00
N PHE A 181 -7.38 -17.18 12.61
CA PHE A 181 -8.54 -16.90 11.79
C PHE A 181 -8.34 -17.47 10.38
N ASP A 182 -9.30 -18.30 9.98
CA ASP A 182 -9.39 -18.82 8.61
C ASP A 182 -10.75 -18.37 8.04
N PRO A 183 -10.76 -17.44 7.08
CA PRO A 183 -12.00 -16.89 6.53
C PRO A 183 -12.81 -17.90 5.73
N ILE A 184 -12.19 -19.00 5.30
CA ILE A 184 -12.85 -20.05 4.52
C ILE A 184 -13.43 -21.13 5.43
N GLN A 185 -12.62 -21.61 6.39
CA GLN A 185 -13.03 -22.72 7.27
C GLN A 185 -13.84 -22.25 8.48
N ASN A 186 -13.51 -21.09 9.02
CA ASN A 186 -14.10 -20.58 10.26
C ASN A 186 -14.50 -19.09 10.17
N PRO A 187 -15.36 -18.69 9.21
CA PRO A 187 -15.72 -17.29 9.01
C PRO A 187 -16.40 -16.67 10.24
N ALA A 188 -17.09 -17.47 11.06
CA ALA A 188 -17.78 -17.02 12.27
C ALA A 188 -16.84 -16.64 13.43
N GLN A 189 -15.54 -16.93 13.36
CA GLN A 189 -14.58 -16.50 14.38
C GLN A 189 -14.39 -14.98 14.40
N LEU A 190 -14.57 -14.33 13.27
CA LEU A 190 -14.48 -12.88 13.15
C LEU A 190 -15.89 -12.29 13.22
N ASP A 191 -16.36 -12.03 14.43
CA ASP A 191 -17.62 -11.31 14.62
C ASP A 191 -17.47 -9.80 14.30
N ALA A 192 -18.61 -9.11 14.20
CA ALA A 192 -18.62 -7.69 13.81
C ALA A 192 -17.86 -6.79 14.82
N ALA A 193 -17.87 -7.14 16.11
CA ALA A 193 -17.19 -6.34 17.14
C ALA A 193 -15.67 -6.50 17.07
N VAL A 194 -15.18 -7.73 16.88
CA VAL A 194 -13.76 -8.01 16.68
C VAL A 194 -13.28 -7.37 15.38
N PHE A 195 -14.07 -7.47 14.30
CA PHE A 195 -13.76 -6.84 13.03
C PHE A 195 -13.61 -5.32 13.16
N GLU A 196 -14.61 -4.65 13.75
CA GLU A 196 -14.61 -3.19 13.90
C GLU A 196 -13.46 -2.71 14.81
N LYS A 197 -13.17 -3.47 15.88
CA LYS A 197 -12.04 -3.17 16.77
C LYS A 197 -10.70 -3.30 16.05
N ALA A 198 -10.51 -4.34 15.25
CA ALA A 198 -9.24 -4.63 14.59
C ALA A 198 -9.03 -3.80 13.31
N PHE A 199 -10.06 -3.64 12.49
CA PHE A 199 -9.97 -3.09 11.14
C PHE A 199 -10.76 -1.79 10.92
N GLY A 200 -11.39 -1.21 11.95
CA GLY A 200 -12.27 -0.04 11.81
C GLY A 200 -11.57 1.15 11.15
N GLU A 201 -10.34 1.46 11.54
CA GLU A 201 -9.56 2.56 10.92
C GLU A 201 -9.20 2.24 9.45
N LEU A 202 -8.77 1.01 9.15
CA LEU A 202 -8.49 0.60 7.76
C LEU A 202 -9.74 0.64 6.88
N LYS A 203 -10.90 0.21 7.42
CA LYS A 203 -12.19 0.30 6.74
C LYS A 203 -12.57 1.76 6.46
N GLN A 204 -12.29 2.67 7.41
CA GLN A 204 -12.52 4.10 7.21
C GLN A 204 -11.67 4.64 6.06
N LEU A 205 -10.37 4.32 6.00
CA LEU A 205 -9.50 4.68 4.88
C LEU A 205 -10.07 4.17 3.56
N LEU A 206 -10.41 2.87 3.48
CA LEU A 206 -10.94 2.30 2.24
C LEU A 206 -12.23 2.98 1.78
N ASN A 207 -13.11 3.33 2.72
CA ASN A 207 -14.34 4.07 2.40
C ASN A 207 -14.04 5.49 1.89
N GLN A 208 -13.01 6.15 2.40
CA GLN A 208 -12.59 7.47 1.91
C GLN A 208 -12.04 7.36 0.47
N LEU A 209 -11.18 6.38 0.20
CA LEU A 209 -10.62 6.18 -1.13
C LEU A 209 -11.70 5.86 -2.16
N LEU A 210 -12.60 4.94 -1.86
CA LEU A 210 -13.70 4.54 -2.75
C LEU A 210 -14.77 5.63 -2.91
N GLY A 211 -14.99 6.47 -1.89
CA GLY A 211 -15.93 7.58 -1.94
C GLY A 211 -15.42 8.78 -2.73
N ALA A 212 -14.13 9.03 -2.73
CA ALA A 212 -13.50 10.11 -3.49
C ALA A 212 -13.53 9.85 -5.00
N GLU A 213 -13.33 8.60 -5.43
CA GLU A 213 -13.40 8.23 -6.86
C GLU A 213 -14.81 8.32 -7.45
N GLY A 214 -15.87 8.18 -6.62
CA GLY A 214 -17.26 8.29 -7.06
C GLY A 214 -17.73 9.72 -7.37
N SER A 215 -16.99 10.76 -6.97
CA SER A 215 -17.37 12.17 -7.18
C SER A 215 -16.81 12.79 -8.46
N ASP A 216 -15.84 12.15 -9.11
CA ASP A 216 -15.21 12.67 -10.33
C ASP A 216 -15.87 12.17 -11.65
N HIS A 217 -16.96 11.39 -11.56
CA HIS A 217 -17.69 10.81 -12.69
C HIS A 217 -19.15 11.29 -12.85
N GLU A 218 -19.56 12.41 -12.20
CA GLU A 218 -20.85 13.07 -12.46
C GLU A 218 -20.69 14.34 -13.34
#